data_c662369d06685828f77075d71fed6d00
#
_entry.id   c662369d06685828f77075d71fed6d00
#
_cell.length_a   1.000
_cell.length_b   1.000
_cell.length_c   1.000
_cell.angle_alpha   90.00
_cell.angle_beta   90.00
_cell.angle_gamma   90.00
#
_symmetry.space_group_name_H-M   'P 1'
#
loop_
_entity.id
_entity.type
_entity.pdbx_description
1 polymer ?
#
loop_
_entity_poly.entity_id
_entity_poly.type
_entity_poly.pdbx_seq_one_letter_code
_entity_poly.pdbx_strand_id
1 'polypeptide(L)'
;LASPGRPDQLMNGSGQLRLISGRRLLSPRGSATRPTTARVREAVMNIVRPRLMDCRWLDLCSGSGVMACEAIERGARSVTAVERDPRCASICKRNLEAVATSHAAQTKVKVVKRDVLLWLQQDWQESGFDLIYFDPPYDGGLYQKTLALLGKQPWLEPDGLLICEHRSGQPPSPGEDWTVVDQR
;
A
#
# COMPACT_ATOMS: atom_id res chain seq x y z
N LEU A 1 -2.41 -46.97 6.69
CA LEU A 1 -2.33 -45.89 7.67
C LEU A 1 -1.48 -44.78 7.07
N ALA A 2 -2.12 -43.75 6.47
CA ALA A 2 -1.47 -42.59 5.92
C ALA A 2 -1.38 -41.51 7.02
N SER A 3 -0.18 -41.03 7.33
CA SER A 3 0.06 -39.90 8.21
C SER A 3 -0.36 -38.59 7.53
N PRO A 4 -1.01 -37.66 8.24
CA PRO A 4 -1.33 -36.37 7.68
C PRO A 4 -0.04 -35.55 7.52
N GLY A 5 0.19 -35.06 6.28
CA GLY A 5 1.32 -34.20 5.94
C GLY A 5 1.31 -32.92 6.75
N ARG A 6 2.45 -32.56 7.30
CA ARG A 6 2.70 -31.30 8.01
C ARG A 6 2.49 -30.09 7.08
N PRO A 7 1.71 -29.10 7.45
CA PRO A 7 1.61 -27.84 6.74
C PRO A 7 2.69 -26.86 7.21
N ASP A 8 3.97 -27.17 7.02
CA ASP A 8 5.02 -26.19 7.40
C ASP A 8 6.33 -26.43 6.65
N GLN A 9 6.30 -26.13 5.34
CA GLN A 9 7.53 -25.84 4.59
C GLN A 9 7.35 -24.58 3.75
N LEU A 10 7.18 -23.44 4.43
CA LEU A 10 7.14 -22.10 3.86
C LEU A 10 8.42 -21.31 4.22
N MET A 11 9.60 -21.89 4.02
CA MET A 11 10.85 -21.16 4.23
C MET A 11 11.92 -21.65 3.27
N ASN A 12 12.27 -20.82 2.27
CA ASN A 12 13.66 -20.43 1.97
C ASN A 12 13.74 -19.73 0.61
N GLY A 13 14.21 -18.47 0.65
CA GLY A 13 14.62 -17.72 -0.53
C GLY A 13 14.23 -16.25 -0.45
N SER A 14 15.19 -15.38 -0.12
CA SER A 14 15.10 -13.94 0.10
C SER A 14 14.51 -13.55 1.46
N GLY A 15 15.12 -12.56 2.11
CA GLY A 15 14.88 -12.17 3.50
C GLY A 15 13.41 -12.04 3.87
N GLN A 16 13.06 -12.58 5.03
CA GLN A 16 11.72 -12.50 5.62
C GLN A 16 11.20 -11.07 5.62
N LEU A 17 10.07 -10.81 4.97
CA LEU A 17 9.42 -9.50 5.00
C LEU A 17 9.04 -9.13 6.45
N ARG A 18 9.48 -7.95 6.89
CA ARG A 18 9.22 -7.45 8.24
C ARG A 18 8.80 -6.00 8.21
N LEU A 19 7.94 -5.59 9.14
CA LEU A 19 7.69 -4.20 9.46
C LEU A 19 8.91 -3.56 10.16
N ILE A 20 8.92 -2.25 10.26
CA ILE A 20 9.95 -1.48 10.97
C ILE A 20 10.00 -1.90 12.45
N SER A 21 8.87 -2.25 13.04
CA SER A 21 8.76 -2.82 14.39
C SER A 21 9.41 -4.20 14.55
N GLY A 22 9.83 -4.84 13.44
CA GLY A 22 10.36 -6.20 13.41
C GLY A 22 9.32 -7.29 13.21
N ARG A 23 8.02 -6.96 13.20
CA ARG A 23 6.93 -7.91 13.00
C ARG A 23 7.05 -8.59 11.64
N ARG A 24 6.94 -9.91 11.62
CA ARG A 24 6.97 -10.71 10.38
C ARG A 24 5.68 -10.61 9.62
N LEU A 25 5.80 -10.48 8.30
CA LEU A 25 4.69 -10.51 7.36
C LEU A 25 4.85 -11.68 6.37
N LEU A 26 3.74 -12.09 5.78
CA LEU A 26 3.74 -13.01 4.66
C LEU A 26 4.26 -12.30 3.42
N SER A 27 5.03 -13.01 2.60
CA SER A 27 5.55 -12.52 1.31
C SER A 27 5.10 -13.43 0.17
N PRO A 28 4.71 -12.88 -0.99
CA PRO A 28 4.41 -13.69 -2.16
C PRO A 28 5.67 -14.44 -2.62
N ARG A 29 5.53 -15.73 -2.95
CA ARG A 29 6.62 -16.51 -3.54
C ARG A 29 6.82 -16.07 -4.99
N GLY A 30 8.07 -15.84 -5.40
CA GLY A 30 8.42 -15.62 -6.81
C GLY A 30 7.88 -14.31 -7.40
N SER A 31 7.49 -13.32 -6.58
CA SER A 31 7.10 -12.03 -7.14
C SER A 31 8.32 -11.35 -7.75
N ALA A 32 8.25 -11.04 -9.04
CA ALA A 32 9.25 -10.25 -9.76
C ALA A 32 9.30 -8.78 -9.25
N THR A 33 8.36 -8.40 -8.38
CA THR A 33 8.31 -7.06 -7.78
C THR A 33 9.32 -6.97 -6.65
N ARG A 34 10.24 -6.03 -6.77
CA ARG A 34 11.19 -5.69 -5.71
C ARG A 34 10.40 -5.13 -4.51
N PRO A 35 10.47 -5.75 -3.33
CA PRO A 35 9.78 -5.19 -2.17
C PRO A 35 10.37 -3.81 -1.83
N THR A 36 9.51 -2.84 -1.51
CA THR A 36 9.94 -1.55 -0.96
C THR A 36 10.89 -1.79 0.20
N THR A 37 12.10 -1.26 0.12
CA THR A 37 13.12 -1.52 1.14
C THR A 37 12.72 -0.96 2.50
N ALA A 38 13.22 -1.53 3.59
CA ALA A 38 12.96 -1.04 4.94
C ALA A 38 13.34 0.45 5.10
N ARG A 39 14.45 0.87 4.48
CA ARG A 39 14.91 2.26 4.49
C ARG A 39 13.92 3.21 3.81
N VAL A 40 13.38 2.83 2.65
CA VAL A 40 12.38 3.64 1.93
C VAL A 40 11.09 3.73 2.74
N ARG A 41 10.62 2.60 3.28
CA ARG A 41 9.43 2.58 4.14
C ARG A 41 9.59 3.50 5.35
N GLU A 42 10.73 3.44 6.03
CA GLU A 42 11.02 4.30 7.17
C GLU A 42 11.04 5.78 6.78
N ALA A 43 11.67 6.12 5.65
CA ALA A 43 11.69 7.49 5.13
C ALA A 43 10.28 8.00 4.84
N VAL A 44 9.45 7.22 4.13
CA VAL A 44 8.05 7.57 3.85
C VAL A 44 7.26 7.76 5.15
N MET A 45 7.34 6.80 6.08
CA MET A 45 6.61 6.89 7.35
C MET A 45 7.03 8.09 8.21
N ASN A 46 8.30 8.48 8.15
CA ASN A 46 8.78 9.69 8.84
C ASN A 46 8.25 10.98 8.20
N ILE A 47 8.18 11.05 6.87
CA ILE A 47 7.61 12.21 6.16
C ILE A 47 6.14 12.42 6.53
N VAL A 48 5.34 11.35 6.52
CA VAL A 48 3.90 11.42 6.77
C VAL A 48 3.51 11.28 8.24
N ARG A 49 4.49 11.13 9.14
CA ARG A 49 4.27 10.88 10.57
C ARG A 49 3.23 11.80 11.23
N PRO A 50 3.21 13.13 10.98
CA PRO A 50 2.24 14.03 11.62
C PRO A 50 0.78 13.77 11.20
N ARG A 51 0.57 13.01 10.13
CA ARG A 51 -0.74 12.76 9.52
C ARG A 51 -1.21 11.31 9.64
N LEU A 52 -0.42 10.42 10.26
CA LEU A 52 -0.72 8.97 10.32
C LEU A 52 -1.79 8.63 11.36
N MET A 53 -1.77 9.31 12.50
CA MET A 53 -2.75 9.04 13.55
C MET A 53 -4.15 9.36 13.06
N ASP A 54 -5.06 8.40 13.19
CA ASP A 54 -6.47 8.49 12.80
C ASP A 54 -6.71 8.76 11.30
N CYS A 55 -5.70 8.56 10.44
CA CYS A 55 -5.83 8.77 9.00
C CYS A 55 -6.61 7.65 8.31
N ARG A 56 -7.13 8.00 7.14
CA ARG A 56 -7.65 7.09 6.13
C ARG A 56 -6.56 6.89 5.08
N TRP A 57 -5.99 5.69 5.06
CA TRP A 57 -4.90 5.32 4.16
C TRP A 57 -5.41 4.56 2.95
N LEU A 58 -4.99 4.98 1.75
CA LEU A 58 -5.17 4.24 0.51
C LEU A 58 -3.81 3.76 -0.01
N ASP A 59 -3.69 2.46 -0.28
CA ASP A 59 -2.50 1.83 -0.82
C ASP A 59 -2.80 1.29 -2.23
N LEU A 60 -2.30 1.97 -3.25
CA LEU A 60 -2.48 1.61 -4.65
C LEU A 60 -1.32 0.75 -5.15
N CYS A 61 -1.64 -0.37 -5.78
CA CYS A 61 -0.67 -1.40 -6.16
C CYS A 61 0.03 -2.03 -4.94
N SER A 62 -0.76 -2.37 -3.92
CA SER A 62 -0.30 -2.66 -2.56
C SER A 62 0.60 -3.89 -2.39
N GLY A 63 0.68 -4.78 -3.39
CA GLY A 63 1.49 -6.00 -3.29
C GLY A 63 1.15 -6.83 -2.05
N SER A 64 2.11 -6.98 -1.14
CA SER A 64 1.93 -7.67 0.15
C SER A 64 1.20 -6.83 1.22
N GLY A 65 0.94 -5.54 0.96
CA GLY A 65 0.33 -4.60 1.88
C GLY A 65 1.28 -4.09 2.97
N VAL A 66 2.59 -4.14 2.76
CA VAL A 66 3.57 -3.75 3.78
C VAL A 66 3.42 -2.30 4.21
N MET A 67 3.19 -1.36 3.27
CA MET A 67 3.02 0.06 3.58
C MET A 67 1.73 0.32 4.35
N ALA A 68 0.65 -0.33 3.95
CA ALA A 68 -0.61 -0.31 4.66
C ALA A 68 -0.49 -0.87 6.10
N CYS A 69 0.28 -1.96 6.29
CA CYS A 69 0.59 -2.50 7.63
C CYS A 69 1.39 -1.50 8.49
N GLU A 70 2.37 -0.80 7.89
CA GLU A 70 3.12 0.26 8.58
C GLU A 70 2.20 1.41 9.02
N ALA A 71 1.20 1.77 8.19
CA ALA A 71 0.21 2.78 8.55
C ALA A 71 -0.69 2.33 9.71
N ILE A 72 -1.12 1.06 9.74
CA ILE A 72 -1.91 0.49 10.85
C ILE A 72 -1.13 0.57 12.16
N GLU A 73 0.14 0.15 12.18
CA GLU A 73 0.97 0.20 13.40
C GLU A 73 1.18 1.62 13.94
N ARG A 74 0.94 2.63 13.08
CA ARG A 74 1.05 4.06 13.44
C ARG A 74 -0.28 4.75 13.68
N GLY A 75 -1.36 3.97 13.79
CA GLY A 75 -2.66 4.47 14.22
C GLY A 75 -3.60 4.91 13.10
N ALA A 76 -3.41 4.46 11.85
CA ALA A 76 -4.42 4.67 10.81
C ALA A 76 -5.77 4.07 11.24
N ARG A 77 -6.86 4.86 11.16
CA ARG A 77 -8.21 4.39 11.52
C ARG A 77 -8.81 3.46 10.48
N SER A 78 -8.42 3.64 9.22
CA SER A 78 -8.85 2.76 8.14
C SER A 78 -7.79 2.65 7.05
N VAL A 79 -7.73 1.48 6.45
CA VAL A 79 -6.83 1.16 5.34
C VAL A 79 -7.61 0.50 4.22
N THR A 80 -7.48 1.05 3.01
CA THR A 80 -7.93 0.41 1.77
C THR A 80 -6.72 0.10 0.92
N ALA A 81 -6.56 -1.16 0.52
CA ALA A 81 -5.48 -1.64 -0.34
C ALA A 81 -6.05 -2.16 -1.67
N VAL A 82 -5.48 -1.69 -2.79
CA VAL A 82 -5.89 -2.11 -4.14
C VAL A 82 -4.76 -2.91 -4.77
N GLU A 83 -5.04 -4.16 -5.14
CA GLU A 83 -4.07 -5.08 -5.72
C GLU A 83 -4.74 -5.96 -6.79
N ARG A 84 -4.16 -6.01 -7.99
CA ARG A 84 -4.72 -6.78 -9.10
C ARG A 84 -4.41 -8.27 -9.06
N ASP A 85 -3.20 -8.62 -8.58
CA ASP A 85 -2.80 -10.02 -8.50
C ASP A 85 -3.55 -10.75 -7.37
N PRO A 86 -4.28 -11.84 -7.66
CA PRO A 86 -5.09 -12.53 -6.65
C PRO A 86 -4.30 -13.12 -5.50
N ARG A 87 -3.03 -13.54 -5.75
CA ARG A 87 -2.16 -14.13 -4.73
C ARG A 87 -1.63 -13.05 -3.81
N CYS A 88 -1.16 -11.94 -4.40
CA CYS A 88 -0.73 -10.76 -3.63
C CYS A 88 -1.88 -10.18 -2.81
N ALA A 89 -3.07 -10.01 -3.39
CA ALA A 89 -4.26 -9.51 -2.68
C ALA A 89 -4.67 -10.41 -1.49
N SER A 90 -4.58 -11.73 -1.65
CA SER A 90 -4.84 -12.69 -0.56
C SER A 90 -3.81 -12.56 0.57
N ILE A 91 -2.54 -12.40 0.24
CA ILE A 91 -1.46 -12.19 1.22
C ILE A 91 -1.62 -10.83 1.90
N CYS A 92 -1.89 -9.77 1.13
CA CYS A 92 -2.17 -8.44 1.64
C CYS A 92 -3.30 -8.48 2.68
N LYS A 93 -4.43 -9.10 2.34
CA LYS A 93 -5.56 -9.24 3.27
C LYS A 93 -5.15 -9.90 4.59
N ARG A 94 -4.46 -11.04 4.52
CA ARG A 94 -3.99 -11.75 5.72
C ARG A 94 -3.03 -10.92 6.57
N ASN A 95 -2.12 -10.18 5.93
CA ASN A 95 -1.19 -9.29 6.63
C ASN A 95 -1.93 -8.16 7.34
N LEU A 96 -2.82 -7.46 6.63
CA LEU A 96 -3.59 -6.34 7.18
C LEU A 96 -4.48 -6.79 8.35
N GLU A 97 -5.22 -7.88 8.20
CA GLU A 97 -6.08 -8.43 9.25
C GLU A 97 -5.27 -8.83 10.48
N ALA A 98 -4.11 -9.49 10.29
CA ALA A 98 -3.24 -9.91 11.39
C ALA A 98 -2.66 -8.70 12.15
N VAL A 99 -2.27 -7.62 11.43
CA VAL A 99 -1.75 -6.41 12.09
C VAL A 99 -2.88 -5.65 12.78
N ALA A 100 -4.04 -5.46 12.13
CA ALA A 100 -5.17 -4.75 12.70
C ALA A 100 -5.72 -5.41 13.98
N THR A 101 -5.82 -6.75 14.00
CA THR A 101 -6.31 -7.48 15.18
C THR A 101 -5.40 -7.33 16.40
N SER A 102 -4.10 -7.15 16.19
CA SER A 102 -3.13 -6.98 17.29
C SER A 102 -2.98 -5.52 17.75
N HIS A 103 -3.59 -4.58 17.04
CA HIS A 103 -3.54 -3.17 17.40
C HIS A 103 -4.75 -2.78 18.26
N ALA A 104 -4.52 -2.03 19.33
CA ALA A 104 -5.58 -1.63 20.28
C ALA A 104 -6.68 -0.76 19.64
N ALA A 105 -6.34 0.03 18.65
CA ALA A 105 -7.30 0.75 17.82
C ALA A 105 -7.81 -0.19 16.72
N GLN A 106 -9.11 -0.49 16.72
CA GLN A 106 -9.75 -1.35 15.71
C GLN A 106 -9.70 -0.69 14.33
N THR A 107 -8.57 -0.82 13.63
CA THR A 107 -8.42 -0.30 12.26
C THR A 107 -9.33 -1.06 11.31
N LYS A 108 -10.14 -0.34 10.54
CA LYS A 108 -10.95 -0.93 9.46
C LYS A 108 -10.07 -1.25 8.27
N VAL A 109 -10.06 -2.50 7.80
CA VAL A 109 -9.26 -2.93 6.65
C VAL A 109 -10.16 -3.39 5.50
N LYS A 110 -9.82 -2.94 4.28
CA LYS A 110 -10.48 -3.33 3.03
C LYS A 110 -9.41 -3.65 1.98
N VAL A 111 -9.48 -4.83 1.39
CA VAL A 111 -8.62 -5.20 0.26
C VAL A 111 -9.47 -5.38 -0.99
N VAL A 112 -9.15 -4.65 -2.03
CA VAL A 112 -9.83 -4.64 -3.32
C VAL A 112 -8.96 -5.38 -4.32
N LYS A 113 -9.42 -6.55 -4.76
CA LYS A 113 -8.77 -7.31 -5.82
C LYS A 113 -9.21 -6.79 -7.18
N ARG A 114 -8.52 -5.76 -7.70
CA ARG A 114 -8.86 -5.13 -8.97
C ARG A 114 -7.64 -4.39 -9.54
N ASP A 115 -7.65 -4.18 -10.85
CA ASP A 115 -6.72 -3.26 -11.49
C ASP A 115 -6.97 -1.83 -10.99
N VAL A 116 -5.87 -1.09 -10.71
CA VAL A 116 -5.95 0.25 -10.12
C VAL A 116 -6.68 1.25 -11.00
N LEU A 117 -6.45 1.23 -12.32
CA LEU A 117 -7.11 2.16 -13.24
C LEU A 117 -8.61 1.87 -13.33
N LEU A 118 -8.99 0.59 -13.41
CA LEU A 118 -10.38 0.19 -13.42
C LEU A 118 -11.09 0.51 -12.10
N TRP A 119 -10.37 0.43 -10.98
CA TRP A 119 -10.93 0.77 -9.69
C TRP A 119 -11.14 2.28 -9.53
N LEU A 120 -10.20 3.11 -9.97
CA LEU A 120 -10.28 4.56 -9.90
C LEU A 120 -11.29 5.18 -10.89
N GLN A 121 -11.76 4.42 -11.89
CA GLN A 121 -12.81 4.87 -12.81
C GLN A 121 -14.23 4.78 -12.25
N GLN A 122 -14.41 4.13 -11.10
CA GLN A 122 -15.72 4.11 -10.44
C GLN A 122 -16.09 5.50 -9.94
N ASP A 123 -17.38 5.76 -9.86
CA ASP A 123 -17.90 6.96 -9.24
C ASP A 123 -17.68 6.88 -7.72
N TRP A 124 -16.87 7.80 -7.18
CA TRP A 124 -16.50 7.80 -5.76
C TRP A 124 -17.43 8.69 -4.97
N GLN A 125 -18.25 8.09 -4.14
CA GLN A 125 -19.30 8.77 -3.33
C GLN A 125 -18.94 8.89 -1.84
N GLU A 126 -17.80 8.29 -1.43
CA GLU A 126 -17.35 8.35 -0.04
C GLU A 126 -16.41 9.56 0.15
N SER A 127 -16.10 9.91 1.40
CA SER A 127 -15.08 10.92 1.71
C SER A 127 -13.71 10.50 1.18
N GLY A 128 -12.85 11.45 0.86
CA GLY A 128 -11.49 11.22 0.36
C GLY A 128 -10.59 10.52 1.38
N PHE A 129 -9.40 10.18 0.98
CA PHE A 129 -8.36 9.64 1.85
C PHE A 129 -7.43 10.77 2.34
N ASP A 130 -6.94 10.66 3.56
CA ASP A 130 -5.97 11.61 4.10
C ASP A 130 -4.57 11.38 3.49
N LEU A 131 -4.25 10.11 3.24
CA LEU A 131 -2.97 9.68 2.67
C LEU A 131 -3.20 8.62 1.59
N ILE A 132 -2.65 8.86 0.40
CA ILE A 132 -2.61 7.89 -0.70
C ILE A 132 -1.15 7.52 -0.96
N TYR A 133 -0.86 6.22 -0.96
CA TYR A 133 0.45 5.69 -1.33
C TYR A 133 0.35 4.96 -2.67
N PHE A 134 1.29 5.24 -3.58
CA PHE A 134 1.29 4.70 -4.93
C PHE A 134 2.69 4.27 -5.34
N ASP A 135 2.91 2.96 -5.43
CA ASP A 135 4.16 2.33 -5.86
C ASP A 135 3.88 1.31 -6.99
N PRO A 136 3.63 1.79 -8.22
CA PRO A 136 3.34 0.92 -9.34
C PRO A 136 4.60 0.23 -9.87
N PRO A 137 4.47 -0.88 -10.62
CA PRO A 137 5.56 -1.40 -11.44
C PRO A 137 6.06 -0.31 -12.40
N TYR A 138 7.38 -0.04 -12.40
CA TYR A 138 7.97 1.07 -13.13
C TYR A 138 7.73 1.06 -14.64
N ASP A 139 7.60 -0.12 -15.23
CA ASP A 139 7.46 -0.28 -16.68
C ASP A 139 6.00 -0.25 -17.17
N GLY A 140 5.04 -0.02 -16.27
CA GLY A 140 3.61 -0.14 -16.56
C GLY A 140 2.93 1.11 -17.14
N GLY A 141 3.61 2.26 -17.28
CA GLY A 141 3.00 3.51 -17.78
C GLY A 141 1.79 3.98 -16.95
N LEU A 142 1.73 3.61 -15.66
CA LEU A 142 0.57 3.83 -14.82
C LEU A 142 0.50 5.23 -14.23
N TYR A 143 1.64 5.93 -14.12
CA TYR A 143 1.73 7.20 -13.40
C TYR A 143 0.74 8.25 -13.89
N GLN A 144 0.86 8.70 -15.15
CA GLN A 144 0.00 9.75 -15.69
C GLN A 144 -1.48 9.39 -15.64
N LYS A 145 -1.82 8.13 -15.99
CA LYS A 145 -3.21 7.67 -15.99
C LYS A 145 -3.79 7.67 -14.57
N THR A 146 -3.03 7.19 -13.58
CA THR A 146 -3.45 7.16 -12.18
C THR A 146 -3.60 8.56 -11.62
N LEU A 147 -2.61 9.44 -11.83
CA LEU A 147 -2.64 10.83 -11.38
C LEU A 147 -3.84 11.59 -11.98
N ALA A 148 -4.11 11.42 -13.29
CA ALA A 148 -5.26 12.03 -13.94
C ALA A 148 -6.60 11.50 -13.39
N LEU A 149 -6.71 10.22 -13.05
CA LEU A 149 -7.93 9.65 -12.45
C LEU A 149 -8.13 10.13 -11.02
N LEU A 150 -7.06 10.21 -10.24
CA LEU A 150 -7.11 10.74 -8.88
C LEU A 150 -7.51 12.21 -8.84
N GLY A 151 -7.08 13.04 -9.82
CA GLY A 151 -7.46 14.45 -9.90
C GLY A 151 -8.90 14.71 -10.32
N LYS A 152 -9.57 13.72 -10.95
CA LYS A 152 -10.95 13.90 -11.46
C LYS A 152 -12.05 13.76 -10.41
N GLN A 153 -11.75 13.14 -9.29
CA GLN A 153 -12.73 12.84 -8.25
C GLN A 153 -12.10 13.08 -6.86
N PRO A 154 -12.90 13.26 -5.81
CA PRO A 154 -12.40 13.59 -4.47
C PRO A 154 -11.81 12.36 -3.74
N TRP A 155 -10.86 11.67 -4.40
CA TRP A 155 -10.13 10.57 -3.80
C TRP A 155 -9.26 11.00 -2.62
N LEU A 156 -8.72 12.21 -2.68
CA LEU A 156 -7.86 12.79 -1.66
C LEU A 156 -8.61 13.91 -0.94
N GLU A 157 -8.52 13.98 0.38
CA GLU A 157 -9.01 15.12 1.14
C GLU A 157 -8.24 16.41 0.76
N PRO A 158 -8.83 17.61 0.95
CA PRO A 158 -8.21 18.88 0.54
C PRO A 158 -6.79 19.07 1.06
N ASP A 159 -6.51 18.64 2.29
CA ASP A 159 -5.18 18.70 2.91
C ASP A 159 -4.42 17.36 2.83
N GLY A 160 -4.93 16.40 2.08
CA GLY A 160 -4.35 15.09 1.94
C GLY A 160 -3.03 15.09 1.17
N LEU A 161 -2.26 14.01 1.30
CA LEU A 161 -1.01 13.82 0.56
C LEU A 161 -1.05 12.54 -0.28
N LEU A 162 -0.62 12.66 -1.53
CA LEU A 162 -0.26 11.54 -2.38
C LEU A 162 1.25 11.33 -2.32
N ILE A 163 1.65 10.14 -1.92
CA ILE A 163 3.04 9.68 -1.92
C ILE A 163 3.22 8.77 -3.14
N CYS A 164 4.09 9.16 -4.06
CA CYS A 164 4.34 8.45 -5.30
C CYS A 164 5.79 7.98 -5.37
N GLU A 165 6.02 6.68 -5.26
CA GLU A 165 7.37 6.13 -5.48
C GLU A 165 7.69 6.07 -6.96
N HIS A 166 8.93 6.39 -7.33
CA HIS A 166 9.42 6.35 -8.70
C HIS A 166 10.90 5.95 -8.76
N ARG A 167 11.38 5.62 -9.94
CA ARG A 167 12.82 5.41 -10.15
C ARG A 167 13.59 6.71 -9.91
N SER A 168 14.75 6.58 -9.25
CA SER A 168 15.67 7.72 -9.08
C SER A 168 15.94 8.41 -10.42
N GLY A 169 15.82 9.75 -10.44
CA GLY A 169 16.01 10.57 -11.63
C GLY A 169 14.86 10.53 -12.66
N GLN A 170 13.76 9.81 -12.39
CA GLN A 170 12.62 9.71 -13.31
C GLN A 170 11.29 10.00 -12.59
N PRO A 171 11.10 11.19 -12.01
CA PRO A 171 9.84 11.54 -11.37
C PRO A 171 8.72 11.59 -12.40
N PRO A 172 7.51 11.13 -12.07
CA PRO A 172 6.36 11.29 -12.92
C PRO A 172 6.00 12.77 -13.04
N SER A 173 5.51 13.18 -14.21
CA SER A 173 4.90 14.52 -14.35
C SER A 173 3.56 14.53 -13.62
N PRO A 174 3.36 15.41 -12.64
CA PRO A 174 2.13 15.40 -11.84
C PRO A 174 0.89 15.86 -12.61
N GLY A 175 1.05 16.66 -13.68
CA GLY A 175 -0.07 17.34 -14.35
C GLY A 175 -0.49 18.62 -13.61
N GLU A 176 -1.53 19.29 -14.13
CA GLU A 176 -2.01 20.59 -13.61
C GLU A 176 -2.79 20.47 -12.30
N ASP A 177 -3.38 19.29 -12.03
CA ASP A 177 -4.21 19.05 -10.85
C ASP A 177 -3.39 18.84 -9.56
N TRP A 178 -2.05 18.83 -9.64
CA TRP A 178 -1.18 18.47 -8.54
C TRP A 178 -0.10 19.50 -8.24
N THR A 179 0.13 19.76 -6.96
CA THR A 179 1.26 20.55 -6.50
C THR A 179 2.29 19.63 -5.85
N VAL A 180 3.52 19.64 -6.36
CA VAL A 180 4.63 18.89 -5.74
C VAL A 180 5.12 19.65 -4.51
N VAL A 181 4.99 19.04 -3.32
CA VAL A 181 5.39 19.67 -2.04
C VAL A 181 6.75 19.19 -1.56
N ASP A 182 7.22 18.02 -1.98
CA ASP A 182 8.55 17.47 -1.67
C ASP A 182 8.96 16.45 -2.72
N GLN A 183 10.26 16.36 -3.02
CA GLN A 183 10.83 15.38 -3.96
C GLN A 183 12.22 14.96 -3.48
N ARG A 184 12.45 13.66 -3.40
CA ARG A 184 13.71 13.07 -2.88
C ARG A 184 14.23 11.94 -3.74
#